data_6936801cfde10d908526b21d388e5808
#
_entry.id   6936801cfde10d908526b21d388e5808
#
_cell.length_a   1.000
_cell.length_b   1.000
_cell.length_c   1.000
_cell.angle_alpha   90.00
_cell.angle_beta   90.00
_cell.angle_gamma   90.00
#
_symmetry.space_group_name_H-M   'P 1'
#
loop_
_entity.id
_entity.type
_entity.pdbx_description
1 polymer ?
#
loop_
_entity_poly.entity_id
_entity_poly.type
_entity_poly.pdbx_seq_one_letter_code
_entity_poly.pdbx_strand_id
1 'polypeptide(L)'
;MRLNLLSRRIDFSNLFLAVLAAVTMLSGCSKFDNSQSALNGPQITAKFFDAQFTDAAGKPVNLAALRGKTVVINFWSTWCPPCVEEMPMFSEAQTAYKDKNVVFVGIAADQADNVKAFLQKTPVNYLIAVGGQPAFELSKALGNRHDAIPYTVMINAKEGVTSRHFGIYTRKDLEADLAKALK
;
A
#
# COMPACT_ATOMS: atom_id res chain seq x y z
N MET A 1 36.57 -48.25 62.73
CA MET A 1 36.57 -47.16 61.73
C MET A 1 35.09 -46.88 61.33
N ARG A 2 34.46 -45.86 61.95
CA ARG A 2 33.05 -45.59 61.77
C ARG A 2 32.88 -44.49 60.73
N LEU A 3 32.25 -44.77 59.59
CA LEU A 3 31.87 -43.81 58.62
C LEU A 3 30.54 -43.13 59.03
N ASN A 4 30.58 -41.80 59.32
CA ASN A 4 29.42 -40.99 59.52
C ASN A 4 28.89 -40.53 58.17
N LEU A 5 27.74 -41.08 57.71
CA LEU A 5 26.95 -40.59 56.59
C LEU A 5 26.11 -39.41 57.07
N LEU A 6 26.55 -38.20 56.80
CA LEU A 6 25.75 -37.00 56.97
C LEU A 6 24.63 -36.98 55.91
N SER A 7 23.43 -37.34 56.32
CA SER A 7 22.21 -37.15 55.55
C SER A 7 21.90 -35.67 55.39
N ARG A 8 22.28 -35.09 54.22
CA ARG A 8 21.79 -33.76 53.83
C ARG A 8 20.31 -33.91 53.42
N ARG A 9 19.40 -33.49 54.29
CA ARG A 9 17.99 -33.27 53.93
C ARG A 9 17.95 -32.12 52.91
N ILE A 10 17.58 -32.44 51.66
CA ILE A 10 17.29 -31.43 50.65
C ILE A 10 15.92 -30.86 51.02
N ASP A 11 15.91 -29.57 51.39
CA ASP A 11 14.69 -28.84 51.74
C ASP A 11 13.95 -28.51 50.42
N PHE A 12 12.95 -29.32 50.11
CA PHE A 12 12.09 -29.14 48.93
C PHE A 12 11.30 -27.82 48.91
N SER A 13 11.20 -27.17 50.09
CA SER A 13 10.52 -25.88 50.22
C SER A 13 11.25 -24.76 49.49
N ASN A 14 12.58 -24.75 49.53
CA ASN A 14 13.38 -23.73 48.80
C ASN A 14 13.48 -23.96 47.30
N LEU A 15 13.29 -25.21 46.84
CA LEU A 15 13.27 -25.52 45.43
C LEU A 15 11.96 -25.05 44.76
N PHE A 16 10.84 -25.11 45.48
CA PHE A 16 9.54 -24.65 44.97
C PHE A 16 9.50 -23.10 44.80
N LEU A 17 10.10 -22.37 45.74
CA LEU A 17 10.19 -20.90 45.62
C LEU A 17 11.09 -20.43 44.50
N ALA A 18 12.17 -21.15 44.22
CA ALA A 18 13.10 -20.82 43.12
C ALA A 18 12.44 -21.07 41.72
N VAL A 19 11.59 -22.09 41.59
CA VAL A 19 10.88 -22.39 40.34
C VAL A 19 9.74 -21.39 40.11
N LEU A 20 9.04 -20.92 41.15
CA LEU A 20 8.00 -19.89 41.01
C LEU A 20 8.56 -18.54 40.60
N ALA A 21 9.77 -18.17 41.09
CA ALA A 21 10.42 -16.91 40.70
C ALA A 21 10.95 -16.92 39.24
N ALA A 22 11.30 -18.09 38.69
CA ALA A 22 11.78 -18.24 37.34
C ALA A 22 10.64 -18.14 36.29
N VAL A 23 9.41 -18.51 36.62
CA VAL A 23 8.26 -18.48 35.72
C VAL A 23 7.72 -17.05 35.52
N THR A 24 7.92 -16.14 36.44
CA THR A 24 7.45 -14.74 36.35
C THR A 24 8.33 -13.85 35.46
N MET A 25 9.55 -14.27 35.07
CA MET A 25 10.44 -13.50 34.22
C MET A 25 10.28 -13.80 32.70
N LEU A 26 9.42 -14.74 32.32
CA LEU A 26 9.13 -15.06 30.91
C LEU A 26 7.86 -14.37 30.36
N SER A 27 7.31 -13.38 31.10
CA SER A 27 6.37 -12.43 30.52
C SER A 27 7.12 -11.38 29.69
N GLY A 28 8.05 -11.84 28.85
CA GLY A 28 8.61 -11.04 27.77
C GLY A 28 7.45 -10.64 26.88
N CYS A 29 7.15 -9.34 26.81
CA CYS A 29 6.29 -8.75 25.80
C CYS A 29 6.67 -9.33 24.45
N SER A 30 5.91 -10.29 23.95
CA SER A 30 5.84 -10.55 22.53
C SER A 30 5.29 -9.25 21.92
N LYS A 31 6.21 -8.39 21.47
CA LYS A 31 5.87 -7.38 20.47
C LYS A 31 5.28 -8.19 19.33
N PHE A 32 3.96 -8.27 19.26
CA PHE A 32 3.26 -8.63 18.06
C PHE A 32 3.76 -7.65 17.03
N ASP A 33 4.69 -8.11 16.21
CA ASP A 33 5.22 -7.37 15.09
C ASP A 33 4.03 -7.12 14.16
N ASN A 34 3.53 -5.88 14.21
CA ASN A 34 2.39 -5.45 13.44
C ASN A 34 2.86 -5.18 11.99
N SER A 35 3.39 -6.21 11.34
CA SER A 35 3.86 -6.18 9.96
C SER A 35 2.78 -5.67 9.00
N GLN A 36 1.52 -5.84 9.36
CA GLN A 36 0.37 -5.31 8.61
C GLN A 36 0.28 -3.78 8.71
N SER A 37 0.62 -3.18 9.86
CA SER A 37 0.67 -1.72 10.00
C SER A 37 1.80 -1.10 9.19
N ALA A 38 2.92 -1.79 9.05
CA ALA A 38 4.04 -1.34 8.24
C ALA A 38 3.69 -1.29 6.74
N LEU A 39 2.77 -2.16 6.27
CA LEU A 39 2.33 -2.21 4.87
C LEU A 39 1.24 -1.17 4.52
N ASN A 40 0.65 -0.51 5.50
CA ASN A 40 -0.46 0.43 5.29
C ASN A 40 -0.18 1.85 5.81
N GLY A 41 0.98 2.06 6.44
CA GLY A 41 1.31 3.30 7.13
C GLY A 41 1.86 4.41 6.22
N PRO A 42 2.04 5.63 6.77
CA PRO A 42 2.55 6.79 6.05
C PRO A 42 3.90 6.59 5.36
N GLN A 43 4.72 5.66 5.86
CA GLN A 43 6.01 5.32 5.26
C GLN A 43 5.89 4.68 3.87
N ILE A 44 4.83 3.90 3.62
CA ILE A 44 4.58 3.30 2.31
C ILE A 44 4.01 4.33 1.35
N THR A 45 3.07 5.14 1.81
CA THR A 45 2.44 6.16 1.00
C THR A 45 3.40 7.30 0.66
N ALA A 46 4.39 7.58 1.52
CA ALA A 46 5.48 8.50 1.23
C ALA A 46 6.19 8.15 -0.08
N LYS A 47 6.40 6.86 -0.38
CA LYS A 47 7.01 6.43 -1.66
C LYS A 47 6.25 6.90 -2.89
N PHE A 48 4.92 6.99 -2.81
CA PHE A 48 4.11 7.55 -3.88
C PHE A 48 4.27 9.07 -3.98
N PHE A 49 4.12 9.77 -2.86
CA PHE A 49 4.17 11.23 -2.86
C PHE A 49 5.56 11.79 -3.22
N ASP A 50 6.63 11.04 -2.93
CA ASP A 50 8.02 11.43 -3.20
C ASP A 50 8.52 10.92 -4.56
N ALA A 51 7.72 10.10 -5.26
CA ALA A 51 8.09 9.58 -6.58
C ALA A 51 8.16 10.71 -7.63
N GLN A 52 9.14 10.59 -8.51
CA GLN A 52 9.40 11.56 -9.57
C GLN A 52 8.99 10.97 -10.92
N PHE A 53 7.95 11.49 -11.50
CA PHE A 53 7.45 11.11 -12.82
C PHE A 53 7.23 12.35 -13.68
N THR A 54 7.06 12.15 -14.98
CA THR A 54 6.66 13.21 -15.91
C THR A 54 5.27 12.90 -16.49
N ASP A 55 4.61 13.89 -17.04
CA ASP A 55 3.46 13.65 -17.91
C ASP A 55 3.91 13.16 -19.30
N ALA A 56 2.96 12.88 -20.18
CA ALA A 56 3.25 12.41 -21.55
C ALA A 56 3.92 13.47 -22.45
N ALA A 57 4.04 14.73 -21.98
CA ALA A 57 4.78 15.79 -22.64
C ALA A 57 6.19 16.00 -22.03
N GLY A 58 6.58 15.18 -21.04
CA GLY A 58 7.87 15.27 -20.35
C GLY A 58 7.91 16.31 -19.22
N LYS A 59 6.79 16.94 -18.88
CA LYS A 59 6.71 17.90 -17.79
C LYS A 59 6.65 17.19 -16.44
N PRO A 60 7.43 17.60 -15.41
CA PRO A 60 7.37 17.01 -14.09
C PRO A 60 5.97 17.01 -13.47
N VAL A 61 5.56 15.88 -12.90
CA VAL A 61 4.30 15.72 -12.17
C VAL A 61 4.57 15.88 -10.67
N ASN A 62 3.87 16.80 -10.02
CA ASN A 62 4.00 17.03 -8.58
C ASN A 62 3.01 16.16 -7.79
N LEU A 63 3.42 14.92 -7.47
CA LEU A 63 2.62 14.01 -6.66
C LEU A 63 2.53 14.45 -5.18
N ALA A 64 3.53 15.17 -4.68
CA ALA A 64 3.53 15.69 -3.31
C ALA A 64 2.38 16.68 -3.06
N ALA A 65 1.92 17.41 -4.08
CA ALA A 65 0.76 18.29 -3.99
C ALA A 65 -0.57 17.57 -3.74
N LEU A 66 -0.57 16.24 -3.83
CA LEU A 66 -1.76 15.40 -3.56
C LEU A 66 -1.87 14.96 -2.10
N ARG A 67 -0.90 15.31 -1.25
CA ARG A 67 -0.97 15.02 0.20
C ARG A 67 -2.23 15.67 0.80
N GLY A 68 -2.86 14.96 1.73
CA GLY A 68 -4.11 15.39 2.35
C GLY A 68 -5.36 15.19 1.47
N LYS A 69 -5.23 14.57 0.30
CA LYS A 69 -6.34 14.15 -0.55
C LYS A 69 -6.56 12.64 -0.47
N THR A 70 -7.76 12.19 -0.79
CA THR A 70 -7.98 10.78 -1.11
C THR A 70 -7.51 10.55 -2.54
N VAL A 71 -6.52 9.66 -2.72
CA VAL A 71 -5.90 9.41 -4.03
C VAL A 71 -6.18 7.98 -4.48
N VAL A 72 -6.72 7.84 -5.69
CA VAL A 72 -6.88 6.56 -6.39
C VAL A 72 -5.74 6.44 -7.39
N ILE A 73 -4.80 5.54 -7.14
CA ILE A 73 -3.59 5.33 -7.93
C ILE A 73 -3.78 4.06 -8.76
N ASN A 74 -3.88 4.20 -10.06
CA ASN A 74 -3.99 3.07 -10.99
C ASN A 74 -2.69 2.88 -11.77
N PHE A 75 -2.12 1.67 -11.72
CA PHE A 75 -0.97 1.27 -12.52
C PHE A 75 -1.45 0.55 -13.77
N TRP A 76 -1.05 1.06 -14.92
CA TRP A 76 -1.58 0.66 -16.22
C TRP A 76 -0.54 0.73 -17.33
N SER A 77 -0.91 0.28 -18.54
CA SER A 77 -0.09 0.40 -19.76
C SER A 77 -0.98 0.49 -21.01
N THR A 78 -0.48 1.07 -22.07
CA THR A 78 -1.24 1.21 -23.34
C THR A 78 -1.51 -0.14 -24.02
N TRP A 79 -0.67 -1.13 -23.79
CA TRP A 79 -0.78 -2.50 -24.29
C TRP A 79 -1.56 -3.45 -23.38
N CYS A 80 -2.18 -2.95 -22.33
CA CYS A 80 -2.96 -3.73 -21.37
C CYS A 80 -4.47 -3.52 -21.63
N PRO A 81 -5.17 -4.42 -22.33
CA PRO A 81 -6.58 -4.23 -22.69
C PRO A 81 -7.49 -4.00 -21.47
N PRO A 82 -7.43 -4.80 -20.37
CA PRO A 82 -8.26 -4.58 -19.19
C PRO A 82 -7.99 -3.23 -18.50
N CYS A 83 -6.74 -2.71 -18.60
CA CYS A 83 -6.43 -1.38 -18.08
C CYS A 83 -7.16 -0.29 -18.86
N VAL A 84 -7.18 -0.41 -20.18
CA VAL A 84 -7.86 0.56 -21.06
C VAL A 84 -9.37 0.51 -20.88
N GLU A 85 -9.93 -0.67 -20.64
CA GLU A 85 -11.37 -0.87 -20.43
C GLU A 85 -11.90 -0.13 -19.19
N GLU A 86 -11.12 -0.01 -18.10
CA GLU A 86 -11.57 0.68 -16.87
C GLU A 86 -11.40 2.20 -16.90
N MET A 87 -10.59 2.76 -17.82
CA MET A 87 -10.26 4.20 -17.85
C MET A 87 -11.49 5.13 -18.02
N PRO A 88 -12.50 4.81 -18.83
CA PRO A 88 -13.71 5.64 -18.91
C PRO A 88 -14.43 5.74 -17.56
N MET A 89 -14.54 4.63 -16.82
CA MET A 89 -15.16 4.60 -15.50
C MET A 89 -14.39 5.48 -14.51
N PHE A 90 -13.04 5.46 -14.54
CA PHE A 90 -12.22 6.35 -13.70
C PHE A 90 -12.40 7.83 -14.06
N SER A 91 -12.56 8.15 -15.36
CA SER A 91 -12.85 9.51 -15.81
C SER A 91 -14.20 10.01 -15.30
N GLU A 92 -15.23 9.17 -15.34
CA GLU A 92 -16.55 9.49 -14.78
C GLU A 92 -16.46 9.67 -13.24
N ALA A 93 -15.75 8.77 -12.56
CA ALA A 93 -15.56 8.84 -11.12
C ALA A 93 -14.76 10.10 -10.72
N GLN A 94 -13.70 10.47 -11.45
CA GLN A 94 -12.98 11.73 -11.22
C GLN A 94 -13.93 12.93 -11.27
N THR A 95 -14.84 12.97 -12.24
CA THR A 95 -15.84 14.03 -12.34
C THR A 95 -16.81 14.02 -11.15
N ALA A 96 -17.31 12.83 -10.78
CA ALA A 96 -18.31 12.69 -9.72
C ALA A 96 -17.76 12.97 -8.30
N TYR A 97 -16.46 12.79 -8.11
CA TYR A 97 -15.81 12.90 -6.79
C TYR A 97 -14.87 14.11 -6.66
N LYS A 98 -14.73 14.97 -7.68
CA LYS A 98 -13.81 16.13 -7.67
C LYS A 98 -14.04 17.06 -6.47
N ASP A 99 -15.29 17.29 -6.07
CA ASP A 99 -15.67 18.17 -4.97
C ASP A 99 -15.60 17.47 -3.59
N LYS A 100 -15.24 16.19 -3.57
CA LYS A 100 -15.06 15.36 -2.36
C LYS A 100 -13.59 15.16 -1.99
N ASN A 101 -12.70 16.00 -2.52
CA ASN A 101 -11.24 15.90 -2.30
C ASN A 101 -10.64 14.55 -2.75
N VAL A 102 -11.20 13.95 -3.81
CA VAL A 102 -10.70 12.71 -4.43
C VAL A 102 -9.98 13.06 -5.73
N VAL A 103 -8.82 12.45 -5.93
CA VAL A 103 -8.01 12.60 -7.15
C VAL A 103 -7.64 11.24 -7.69
N PHE A 104 -7.87 11.02 -8.98
CA PHE A 104 -7.39 9.85 -9.71
C PHE A 104 -6.04 10.14 -10.36
N VAL A 105 -5.13 9.17 -10.29
CA VAL A 105 -3.80 9.22 -10.89
C VAL A 105 -3.54 7.91 -11.62
N GLY A 106 -3.37 7.96 -12.92
CA GLY A 106 -2.90 6.82 -13.70
C GLY A 106 -1.38 6.88 -13.84
N ILE A 107 -0.67 5.89 -13.32
CA ILE A 107 0.78 5.77 -13.47
C ILE A 107 1.06 4.74 -14.56
N ALA A 108 1.55 5.22 -15.71
CA ALA A 108 1.82 4.38 -16.85
C ALA A 108 3.16 3.64 -16.71
N ALA A 109 3.12 2.32 -16.67
CA ALA A 109 4.29 1.44 -16.82
C ALA A 109 4.61 1.25 -18.31
N ASP A 110 4.82 2.36 -19.02
CA ASP A 110 4.97 2.43 -20.46
C ASP A 110 5.89 3.60 -20.86
N GLN A 111 6.22 3.70 -22.12
CA GLN A 111 7.04 4.79 -22.65
C GLN A 111 6.20 6.03 -22.97
N ALA A 112 6.79 7.21 -22.83
CA ALA A 112 6.09 8.48 -22.97
C ALA A 112 5.42 8.65 -24.37
N ASP A 113 6.09 8.23 -25.43
CA ASP A 113 5.56 8.33 -26.80
C ASP A 113 4.32 7.45 -26.99
N ASN A 114 4.31 6.24 -26.42
CA ASN A 114 3.15 5.35 -26.46
C ASN A 114 1.97 5.96 -25.71
N VAL A 115 2.22 6.46 -24.50
CA VAL A 115 1.20 7.10 -23.67
C VAL A 115 0.65 8.35 -24.33
N LYS A 116 1.52 9.18 -24.92
CA LYS A 116 1.12 10.39 -25.68
C LYS A 116 0.23 10.04 -26.85
N ALA A 117 0.63 9.07 -27.68
CA ALA A 117 -0.15 8.64 -28.83
C ALA A 117 -1.49 8.01 -28.44
N PHE A 118 -1.52 7.28 -27.32
CA PHE A 118 -2.74 6.71 -26.75
C PHE A 118 -3.71 7.79 -26.28
N LEU A 119 -3.25 8.77 -25.48
CA LEU A 119 -4.08 9.83 -24.92
C LEU A 119 -4.65 10.78 -25.97
N GLN A 120 -4.02 10.89 -27.15
CA GLN A 120 -4.59 11.62 -28.31
C GLN A 120 -5.86 10.95 -28.84
N LYS A 121 -5.95 9.61 -28.74
CA LYS A 121 -7.10 8.83 -29.22
C LYS A 121 -8.12 8.54 -28.12
N THR A 122 -7.65 8.41 -26.90
CA THR A 122 -8.43 8.06 -25.71
C THR A 122 -8.12 9.05 -24.58
N PRO A 123 -8.65 10.28 -24.67
CA PRO A 123 -8.39 11.29 -23.64
C PRO A 123 -9.09 10.92 -22.31
N VAL A 124 -8.41 11.23 -21.21
CA VAL A 124 -8.95 11.11 -19.85
C VAL A 124 -8.90 12.46 -19.13
N ASN A 125 -9.71 12.63 -18.10
CA ASN A 125 -9.82 13.89 -17.34
C ASN A 125 -9.14 13.84 -15.97
N TYR A 126 -8.28 12.87 -15.75
CA TYR A 126 -7.49 12.72 -14.52
C TYR A 126 -5.99 12.71 -14.83
N LEU A 127 -5.17 12.87 -13.78
CA LEU A 127 -3.73 12.99 -13.90
C LEU A 127 -3.11 11.70 -14.44
N ILE A 128 -2.33 11.80 -15.52
CA ILE A 128 -1.49 10.71 -16.02
C ILE A 128 -0.02 11.05 -15.77
N ALA A 129 0.66 10.13 -15.10
CA ALA A 129 2.10 10.14 -14.91
C ALA A 129 2.73 8.98 -15.70
N VAL A 130 3.87 9.23 -16.30
CA VAL A 130 4.64 8.24 -17.08
C VAL A 130 5.84 7.82 -16.24
N GLY A 131 5.94 6.55 -15.91
CA GLY A 131 6.98 6.02 -15.04
C GLY A 131 7.83 4.92 -15.64
N GLY A 132 7.41 4.28 -16.74
CA GLY A 132 8.14 3.14 -17.31
C GLY A 132 8.46 2.07 -16.24
N GLN A 133 9.71 1.61 -16.19
CA GLN A 133 10.16 0.63 -15.20
C GLN A 133 9.98 1.11 -13.73
N PRO A 134 10.30 2.37 -13.34
CA PRO A 134 10.03 2.89 -12.00
C PRO A 134 8.55 2.81 -11.57
N ALA A 135 7.59 2.80 -12.50
CA ALA A 135 6.18 2.59 -12.16
C ALA A 135 5.94 1.18 -11.57
N PHE A 136 6.56 0.14 -12.11
CA PHE A 136 6.49 -1.20 -11.55
C PHE A 136 7.12 -1.28 -10.15
N GLU A 137 8.26 -0.63 -9.96
CA GLU A 137 8.93 -0.59 -8.64
C GLU A 137 8.07 0.10 -7.59
N LEU A 138 7.43 1.22 -7.95
CA LEU A 138 6.48 1.88 -7.06
C LEU A 138 5.26 1.00 -6.78
N SER A 139 4.71 0.33 -7.79
CA SER A 139 3.57 -0.57 -7.62
C SER A 139 3.88 -1.71 -6.65
N LYS A 140 5.09 -2.31 -6.76
CA LYS A 140 5.60 -3.31 -5.80
C LYS A 140 5.69 -2.74 -4.38
N ALA A 141 6.27 -1.56 -4.25
CA ALA A 141 6.39 -0.89 -2.97
C ALA A 141 5.03 -0.60 -2.34
N LEU A 142 3.98 -0.39 -3.14
CA LEU A 142 2.60 -0.20 -2.71
C LEU A 142 1.82 -1.52 -2.57
N GLY A 143 2.47 -2.69 -2.76
CA GLY A 143 1.91 -4.00 -2.45
C GLY A 143 1.57 -4.88 -3.66
N ASN A 144 1.91 -4.49 -4.89
CA ASN A 144 1.78 -5.34 -6.07
C ASN A 144 2.87 -6.42 -6.08
N ARG A 145 2.56 -7.59 -5.51
CA ARG A 145 3.53 -8.69 -5.39
C ARG A 145 3.64 -9.56 -6.65
N HIS A 146 2.80 -9.33 -7.64
CA HIS A 146 2.69 -10.18 -8.83
C HIS A 146 3.05 -9.47 -10.12
N ASP A 147 3.50 -8.20 -10.05
CA ASP A 147 3.76 -7.35 -11.21
C ASP A 147 2.56 -7.26 -12.18
N ALA A 148 1.36 -7.50 -11.66
CA ALA A 148 0.13 -7.52 -12.45
C ALA A 148 -0.38 -6.10 -12.69
N ILE A 149 -0.93 -5.86 -13.88
CA ILE A 149 -1.72 -4.68 -14.23
C ILE A 149 -3.04 -5.12 -14.89
N PRO A 150 -4.15 -4.40 -14.68
CA PRO A 150 -4.24 -3.20 -13.84
C PRO A 150 -4.08 -3.53 -12.35
N TYR A 151 -3.49 -2.59 -11.62
CA TYR A 151 -3.38 -2.64 -10.17
C TYR A 151 -3.72 -1.28 -9.60
N THR A 152 -4.65 -1.22 -8.67
CA THR A 152 -5.10 0.05 -8.10
C THR A 152 -4.92 0.08 -6.59
N VAL A 153 -4.43 1.20 -6.08
CA VAL A 153 -4.25 1.47 -4.64
C VAL A 153 -5.01 2.72 -4.28
N MET A 154 -5.75 2.71 -3.17
CA MET A 154 -6.35 3.90 -2.60
C MET A 154 -5.64 4.34 -1.33
N ILE A 155 -5.31 5.62 -1.28
CA ILE A 155 -4.76 6.32 -0.12
C ILE A 155 -5.81 7.33 0.35
N ASN A 156 -6.15 7.32 1.64
CA ASN A 156 -7.06 8.32 2.19
C ASN A 156 -6.35 9.64 2.55
N ALA A 157 -7.11 10.67 2.88
CA ALA A 157 -6.57 11.98 3.25
C ALA A 157 -5.64 11.98 4.48
N LYS A 158 -5.66 10.90 5.30
CA LYS A 158 -4.76 10.68 6.44
C LYS A 158 -3.49 9.90 6.04
N GLU A 159 -3.25 9.76 4.74
CA GLU A 159 -2.11 9.06 4.13
C GLU A 159 -2.02 7.56 4.51
N GLY A 160 -3.15 6.93 4.81
CA GLY A 160 -3.26 5.48 5.01
C GLY A 160 -3.74 4.77 3.76
N VAL A 161 -3.16 3.61 3.43
CA VAL A 161 -3.69 2.73 2.36
C VAL A 161 -4.98 2.08 2.84
N THR A 162 -6.08 2.32 2.14
CA THR A 162 -7.42 1.81 2.48
C THR A 162 -7.87 0.66 1.61
N SER A 163 -7.33 0.54 0.39
CA SER A 163 -7.66 -0.54 -0.54
C SER A 163 -6.50 -0.85 -1.48
N ARG A 164 -6.43 -2.10 -1.91
CA ARG A 164 -5.61 -2.61 -3.00
C ARG A 164 -6.46 -3.53 -3.85
N HIS A 165 -6.54 -3.25 -5.14
CA HIS A 165 -7.33 -4.02 -6.09
C HIS A 165 -6.45 -4.55 -7.22
N PHE A 166 -6.56 -5.84 -7.49
CA PHE A 166 -5.87 -6.51 -8.59
C PHE A 166 -6.85 -6.80 -9.71
N GLY A 167 -6.48 -6.46 -10.94
CA GLY A 167 -7.33 -6.62 -12.11
C GLY A 167 -8.30 -5.46 -12.29
N ILE A 168 -9.23 -5.63 -13.23
CA ILE A 168 -10.20 -4.60 -13.62
C ILE A 168 -11.17 -4.28 -12.47
N TYR A 169 -11.40 -3.01 -12.20
CA TYR A 169 -12.44 -2.58 -11.28
C TYR A 169 -13.84 -2.70 -11.90
N THR A 170 -14.78 -3.19 -11.11
CA THR A 170 -16.20 -2.89 -11.39
C THR A 170 -16.59 -1.57 -10.74
N ARG A 171 -17.62 -0.91 -11.27
CA ARG A 171 -18.14 0.33 -10.66
C ARG A 171 -18.54 0.11 -9.19
N LYS A 172 -19.20 -1.00 -8.89
CA LYS A 172 -19.61 -1.36 -7.53
C LYS A 172 -18.44 -1.46 -6.56
N ASP A 173 -17.34 -2.11 -6.99
CA ASP A 173 -16.16 -2.30 -6.13
C ASP A 173 -15.43 -0.97 -5.93
N LEU A 174 -15.30 -0.15 -6.98
CA LEU A 174 -14.71 1.19 -6.90
C LEU A 174 -15.49 2.08 -5.92
N GLU A 175 -16.80 2.13 -6.01
CA GLU A 175 -17.65 2.92 -5.11
C GLU A 175 -17.56 2.44 -3.65
N ALA A 176 -17.52 1.12 -3.43
CA ALA A 176 -17.38 0.53 -2.11
C ALA A 176 -16.02 0.90 -1.47
N ASP A 177 -14.94 0.89 -2.25
CA ASP A 177 -13.62 1.24 -1.75
C ASP A 177 -13.44 2.75 -1.56
N LEU A 178 -14.03 3.59 -2.43
CA LEU A 178 -14.11 5.04 -2.22
C LEU A 178 -14.88 5.38 -0.93
N ALA A 179 -15.98 4.69 -0.66
CA ALA A 179 -16.74 4.89 0.58
C ALA A 179 -15.94 4.54 1.85
N LYS A 180 -14.99 3.59 1.77
CA LYS A 180 -14.06 3.30 2.87
C LYS A 180 -12.98 4.38 3.01
N ALA A 181 -12.44 4.85 1.88
CA ALA A 181 -11.36 5.82 1.87
C ALA A 181 -11.79 7.23 2.34
N LEU A 182 -13.08 7.55 2.27
CA LEU A 182 -13.65 8.84 2.64
C LEU A 182 -14.12 8.92 4.11
N LYS A 183 -13.97 7.85 4.88
CA LYS A 183 -14.23 7.82 6.34
C LYS A 183 -13.02 8.29 7.14
#